data_c79f2d7b578b5b68ab368849927fdafc
#
_entry.id   c79f2d7b578b5b68ab368849927fdafc
#
_cell.length_a   1.000
_cell.length_b   1.000
_cell.length_c   1.000
_cell.angle_alpha   90.00
_cell.angle_beta   90.00
_cell.angle_gamma   90.00
#
_symmetry.space_group_name_H-M   'P 1'
#
loop_
_entity.id
_entity.type
_entity.pdbx_description
1 polymer ?
#
loop_
_entity_poly.entity_id
_entity_poly.type
_entity_poly.pdbx_seq_one_letter_code
_entity_poly.pdbx_strand_id
1 'polypeptide(L)'
;PKDMGKIADALKAAFIVVRQALDHGFTATEYQRYKDSYASSLDKAYSNKDKRYTQQFYGQIVGYFLNNEPMPDIEYTYKMMKQISPVIPLEAINQILPALVSKNDSNLVILNFNSEKEGNVYPTEAQLLGAVQEARAAKVEAYVDNVKNEPLMSTLPTPGKITKEKKSKKFDYDILTLSNGVTVLLKKTDYKKDQVILSGQGGQGSSMYGKADFANLNVFNNVIEASGLSQFSNTELRKALAGKIAGSSLLMDSRRMNISGNSTPKDVETMLQLTYLNFTDIKKDMDSYNNVIQQYNVNLKNRELDPDIAFSDSVGATIYDHNWRSAPLLLDNVKDINYDRILEIAKERTANANGWVFEIVGNF
;
A
#
# COMPACT_ATOMS: atom_id res chain seq x y z
N PRO A 1 20.23 4.13 1.33
CA PRO A 1 21.06 3.03 0.81
C PRO A 1 21.39 2.02 1.91
N LYS A 2 21.70 0.77 1.53
CA LYS A 2 22.13 -0.30 2.46
C LYS A 2 23.48 0.01 3.13
N ASP A 3 24.26 0.78 2.44
CA ASP A 3 25.63 1.17 2.80
C ASP A 3 25.72 2.69 2.72
N MET A 4 26.17 3.32 3.79
CA MET A 4 26.33 4.78 3.83
C MET A 4 27.36 5.27 2.82
N GLY A 5 28.34 4.45 2.44
CA GLY A 5 29.25 4.73 1.34
C GLY A 5 28.60 4.83 -0.04
N LYS A 6 27.33 4.39 -0.19
CA LYS A 6 26.56 4.41 -1.46
C LYS A 6 25.49 5.49 -1.53
N ILE A 7 25.52 6.48 -0.67
CA ILE A 7 24.54 7.58 -0.68
C ILE A 7 24.63 8.35 -2.00
N ALA A 8 25.81 8.69 -2.48
CA ALA A 8 26.02 9.38 -3.75
C ALA A 8 25.52 8.55 -4.94
N ASP A 9 25.78 7.24 -4.96
CA ASP A 9 25.27 6.32 -5.99
C ASP A 9 23.74 6.26 -5.99
N ALA A 10 23.12 6.25 -4.81
CA ALA A 10 21.66 6.25 -4.68
C ALA A 10 21.05 7.58 -5.18
N LEU A 11 21.68 8.71 -4.88
CA LEU A 11 21.29 10.03 -5.41
C LEU A 11 21.39 10.03 -6.93
N LYS A 12 22.52 9.56 -7.48
CA LYS A 12 22.72 9.44 -8.93
C LYS A 12 21.62 8.59 -9.59
N ALA A 13 21.34 7.40 -9.02
CA ALA A 13 20.31 6.51 -9.54
C ALA A 13 18.92 7.16 -9.51
N ALA A 14 18.54 7.83 -8.43
CA ALA A 14 17.28 8.56 -8.33
C ALA A 14 17.19 9.69 -9.37
N PHE A 15 18.29 10.44 -9.56
CA PHE A 15 18.32 11.53 -10.53
C PHE A 15 18.27 11.03 -11.99
N ILE A 16 18.82 9.85 -12.28
CA ILE A 16 18.71 9.19 -13.59
C ILE A 16 17.22 8.89 -13.90
N VAL A 17 16.42 8.43 -12.92
CA VAL A 17 14.97 8.19 -13.12
C VAL A 17 14.25 9.51 -13.42
N VAL A 18 14.59 10.61 -12.74
CA VAL A 18 14.04 11.93 -13.05
C VAL A 18 14.41 12.35 -14.48
N ARG A 19 15.67 12.14 -14.88
CA ARG A 19 16.12 12.41 -16.25
C ARG A 19 15.41 11.57 -17.29
N GLN A 20 15.12 10.29 -16.98
CA GLN A 20 14.35 9.43 -17.86
C GLN A 20 12.99 10.06 -18.22
N ALA A 21 12.29 10.61 -17.22
CA ALA A 21 11.03 11.33 -17.45
C ALA A 21 11.25 12.66 -18.21
N LEU A 22 12.33 13.42 -17.92
CA LEU A 22 12.62 14.69 -18.59
C LEU A 22 13.01 14.52 -20.06
N ASP A 23 13.80 13.49 -20.38
CA ASP A 23 14.36 13.29 -21.72
C ASP A 23 13.36 12.57 -22.66
N HIS A 24 12.52 11.68 -22.12
CA HIS A 24 11.63 10.83 -22.89
C HIS A 24 10.14 11.05 -22.61
N GLY A 25 9.80 11.81 -21.55
CA GLY A 25 8.41 12.01 -21.12
C GLY A 25 7.81 10.79 -20.42
N PHE A 26 6.56 10.94 -20.00
CA PHE A 26 5.75 9.83 -19.53
C PHE A 26 5.18 9.04 -20.71
N THR A 27 4.90 7.76 -20.49
CA THR A 27 4.26 6.89 -21.48
C THR A 27 2.75 7.11 -21.54
N ALA A 28 2.13 6.74 -22.65
CA ALA A 28 0.68 6.82 -22.82
C ALA A 28 -0.07 5.96 -21.78
N THR A 29 0.50 4.80 -21.42
CA THR A 29 -0.09 3.89 -20.41
C THR A 29 0.00 4.44 -18.99
N GLU A 30 1.10 5.09 -18.61
CA GLU A 30 1.22 5.79 -17.31
C GLU A 30 0.19 6.93 -17.23
N TYR A 31 0.10 7.73 -18.28
CA TYR A 31 -0.82 8.85 -18.32
C TYR A 31 -2.28 8.38 -18.30
N GLN A 32 -2.63 7.31 -19.01
CA GLN A 32 -3.98 6.74 -18.97
C GLN A 32 -4.34 6.26 -17.56
N ARG A 33 -3.44 5.54 -16.87
CA ARG A 33 -3.66 5.13 -15.49
C ARG A 33 -3.88 6.32 -14.54
N TYR A 34 -3.12 7.39 -14.74
CA TYR A 34 -3.32 8.61 -13.96
C TYR A 34 -4.70 9.20 -14.21
N LYS A 35 -5.14 9.31 -15.48
CA LYS A 35 -6.49 9.83 -15.83
C LYS A 35 -7.59 8.96 -15.21
N ASP A 36 -7.45 7.64 -15.27
CA ASP A 36 -8.45 6.72 -14.71
C ASP A 36 -8.54 6.85 -13.18
N SER A 37 -7.40 6.95 -12.51
CA SER A 37 -7.32 7.16 -11.06
C SER A 37 -7.86 8.54 -10.65
N TYR A 38 -7.54 9.58 -11.42
CA TYR A 38 -8.05 10.92 -11.20
C TYR A 38 -9.56 10.99 -11.37
N ALA A 39 -10.10 10.40 -12.44
CA ALA A 39 -11.53 10.34 -12.70
C ALA A 39 -12.29 9.62 -11.57
N SER A 40 -11.76 8.49 -11.10
CA SER A 40 -12.34 7.75 -9.97
C SER A 40 -12.30 8.55 -8.66
N SER A 41 -11.21 9.26 -8.40
CA SER A 41 -11.08 10.13 -7.22
C SER A 41 -12.05 11.32 -7.29
N LEU A 42 -12.23 11.90 -8.48
CA LEU A 42 -13.16 12.99 -8.71
C LEU A 42 -14.61 12.56 -8.49
N ASP A 43 -15.01 11.39 -9.02
CA ASP A 43 -16.33 10.80 -8.81
C ASP A 43 -16.59 10.54 -7.32
N LYS A 44 -15.59 10.02 -6.60
CA LYS A 44 -15.66 9.80 -5.17
C LYS A 44 -15.82 11.10 -4.39
N ALA A 45 -15.03 12.13 -4.70
CA ALA A 45 -15.13 13.43 -4.03
C ALA A 45 -16.52 14.06 -4.24
N TYR A 46 -17.06 13.98 -5.46
CA TYR A 46 -18.38 14.52 -5.79
C TYR A 46 -19.50 13.77 -5.08
N SER A 47 -19.47 12.43 -5.04
CA SER A 47 -20.51 11.64 -4.37
C SER A 47 -20.61 11.91 -2.87
N ASN A 48 -19.52 12.38 -2.24
CA ASN A 48 -19.49 12.77 -0.82
C ASN A 48 -19.64 14.28 -0.58
N LYS A 49 -20.00 15.06 -1.56
CA LYS A 49 -20.03 16.54 -1.46
C LYS A 49 -20.77 17.07 -0.23
N ASP A 50 -21.89 16.41 0.15
CA ASP A 50 -22.74 16.80 1.26
C ASP A 50 -22.29 16.24 2.63
N LYS A 51 -21.23 15.40 2.63
CA LYS A 51 -20.72 14.69 3.83
C LYS A 51 -19.24 14.97 4.07
N ARG A 52 -18.74 16.11 3.61
CA ARG A 52 -17.35 16.53 3.82
C ARG A 52 -17.10 16.99 5.25
N TYR A 53 -15.96 16.64 5.79
CA TYR A 53 -15.50 17.12 7.08
C TYR A 53 -14.94 18.54 7.00
N THR A 54 -15.07 19.32 8.06
CA THR A 54 -14.51 20.68 8.16
C THR A 54 -13.04 20.74 7.78
N GLN A 55 -12.25 19.74 8.16
CA GLN A 55 -10.83 19.66 7.81
C GLN A 55 -10.55 19.69 6.30
N GLN A 56 -11.47 19.21 5.47
CA GLN A 56 -11.31 19.22 4.01
C GLN A 56 -11.45 20.61 3.40
N PHE A 57 -12.12 21.54 4.11
CA PHE A 57 -12.23 22.93 3.70
C PHE A 57 -11.03 23.77 4.17
N TYR A 58 -10.38 23.34 5.26
CA TYR A 58 -9.29 24.10 5.85
C TYR A 58 -8.18 24.41 4.85
N GLY A 59 -7.70 23.43 4.11
CA GLY A 59 -6.66 23.63 3.09
C GLY A 59 -7.08 24.64 1.99
N GLN A 60 -8.31 24.55 1.52
CA GLN A 60 -8.84 25.49 0.51
C GLN A 60 -8.93 26.91 1.05
N ILE A 61 -9.43 27.08 2.29
CA ILE A 61 -9.54 28.39 2.95
C ILE A 61 -8.16 29.02 3.16
N VAL A 62 -7.20 28.23 3.64
CA VAL A 62 -5.83 28.70 3.87
C VAL A 62 -5.16 29.06 2.55
N GLY A 63 -5.28 28.23 1.51
CA GLY A 63 -4.75 28.52 0.17
C GLY A 63 -5.36 29.80 -0.43
N TYR A 64 -6.68 29.97 -0.30
CA TYR A 64 -7.35 31.20 -0.73
C TYR A 64 -6.83 32.43 0.02
N PHE A 65 -6.73 32.34 1.36
CA PHE A 65 -6.35 33.48 2.19
C PHE A 65 -4.86 33.87 2.05
N LEU A 66 -3.96 32.88 2.05
CA LEU A 66 -2.51 33.13 2.03
C LEU A 66 -1.95 33.29 0.62
N ASN A 67 -2.45 32.53 -0.35
CA ASN A 67 -1.85 32.43 -1.68
C ASN A 67 -2.77 33.00 -2.78
N ASN A 68 -3.95 33.52 -2.42
CA ASN A 68 -4.97 33.99 -3.37
C ASN A 68 -5.38 32.89 -4.39
N GLU A 69 -5.36 31.61 -3.95
CA GLU A 69 -5.76 30.48 -4.78
C GLU A 69 -7.28 30.48 -4.99
N PRO A 70 -7.78 30.14 -6.18
CA PRO A 70 -9.21 30.01 -6.41
C PRO A 70 -9.82 28.94 -5.48
N MET A 71 -11.00 29.22 -4.94
CA MET A 71 -11.76 28.27 -4.12
C MET A 71 -13.13 27.95 -4.77
N PRO A 72 -13.13 27.20 -5.88
CA PRO A 72 -14.35 26.82 -6.56
C PRO A 72 -15.14 25.81 -5.75
N ASP A 73 -16.46 25.79 -5.93
CA ASP A 73 -17.28 24.74 -5.34
C ASP A 73 -17.04 23.37 -6.01
N ILE A 74 -17.42 22.32 -5.32
CA ILE A 74 -17.21 20.94 -5.77
C ILE A 74 -17.99 20.60 -7.05
N GLU A 75 -19.16 21.21 -7.27
CA GLU A 75 -19.98 20.95 -8.45
C GLU A 75 -19.35 21.56 -9.70
N TYR A 76 -18.89 22.81 -9.57
CA TYR A 76 -18.15 23.47 -10.64
C TYR A 76 -16.88 22.70 -10.98
N THR A 77 -16.08 22.37 -9.97
CA THR A 77 -14.84 21.60 -10.14
C THR A 77 -15.11 20.27 -10.83
N TYR A 78 -16.12 19.54 -10.36
CA TYR A 78 -16.50 18.24 -10.94
C TYR A 78 -16.86 18.36 -12.41
N LYS A 79 -17.79 19.26 -12.75
CA LYS A 79 -18.25 19.45 -14.13
C LYS A 79 -17.10 19.88 -15.06
N MET A 80 -16.32 20.84 -14.61
CA MET A 80 -15.17 21.35 -15.37
C MET A 80 -14.12 20.25 -15.61
N MET A 81 -13.72 19.52 -14.56
CA MET A 81 -12.67 18.52 -14.68
C MET A 81 -13.13 17.27 -15.46
N LYS A 82 -14.41 16.91 -15.39
CA LYS A 82 -14.98 15.84 -16.23
C LYS A 82 -14.91 16.17 -17.73
N GLN A 83 -14.96 17.45 -18.09
CA GLN A 83 -14.86 17.89 -19.48
C GLN A 83 -13.39 18.07 -19.92
N ILE A 84 -12.55 18.61 -19.05
CA ILE A 84 -11.20 19.01 -19.42
C ILE A 84 -10.21 17.84 -19.30
N SER A 85 -10.24 17.07 -18.19
CA SER A 85 -9.22 16.06 -17.96
C SER A 85 -9.11 14.97 -19.04
N PRO A 86 -10.18 14.51 -19.70
CA PRO A 86 -10.07 13.52 -20.78
C PRO A 86 -9.37 14.05 -22.01
N VAL A 87 -9.52 15.36 -22.30
CA VAL A 87 -9.02 15.98 -23.55
C VAL A 87 -7.61 16.58 -23.43
N ILE A 88 -7.04 16.64 -22.21
CA ILE A 88 -5.64 17.05 -22.07
C ILE A 88 -4.75 15.97 -22.73
N PRO A 89 -3.95 16.35 -23.74
CA PRO A 89 -3.07 15.39 -24.40
C PRO A 89 -1.81 15.12 -23.57
N LEU A 90 -1.21 13.94 -23.75
CA LEU A 90 0.05 13.57 -23.09
C LEU A 90 1.18 14.58 -23.39
N GLU A 91 1.22 15.08 -24.61
CA GLU A 91 2.21 16.02 -25.08
C GLU A 91 2.23 17.31 -24.23
N ALA A 92 1.06 17.80 -23.82
CA ALA A 92 0.96 18.97 -22.95
C ALA A 92 1.59 18.71 -21.57
N ILE A 93 1.40 17.50 -21.02
CA ILE A 93 2.03 17.11 -19.73
C ILE A 93 3.55 17.01 -19.90
N ASN A 94 4.02 16.37 -20.97
CA ASN A 94 5.44 16.20 -21.21
C ASN A 94 6.15 17.54 -21.53
N GLN A 95 5.45 18.52 -22.08
CA GLN A 95 5.97 19.88 -22.29
C GLN A 95 6.14 20.69 -21.01
N ILE A 96 5.29 20.47 -20.00
CA ILE A 96 5.37 21.18 -18.71
C ILE A 96 6.49 20.60 -17.83
N LEU A 97 6.77 19.31 -17.94
CA LEU A 97 7.70 18.60 -17.07
C LEU A 97 9.10 19.24 -16.98
N PRO A 98 9.74 19.69 -18.09
CA PRO A 98 11.04 20.36 -18.03
C PRO A 98 11.04 21.71 -17.29
N ALA A 99 9.87 22.34 -17.10
CA ALA A 99 9.75 23.57 -16.33
C ALA A 99 9.73 23.32 -14.81
N LEU A 100 9.45 22.11 -14.38
CA LEU A 100 9.37 21.72 -12.97
C LEU A 100 10.73 21.31 -12.38
N VAL A 101 11.72 21.01 -13.23
CA VAL A 101 13.04 20.54 -12.80
C VAL A 101 14.13 21.41 -13.45
N SER A 102 15.00 21.97 -12.64
CA SER A 102 16.12 22.80 -13.13
C SER A 102 17.09 21.97 -13.97
N LYS A 103 17.44 22.49 -15.16
CA LYS A 103 18.43 21.88 -16.08
C LYS A 103 19.87 22.10 -15.65
N ASN A 104 20.13 23.05 -14.77
CA ASN A 104 21.44 23.42 -14.27
C ASN A 104 21.43 23.50 -12.73
N ASP A 105 22.49 24.03 -12.13
CA ASP A 105 22.62 24.15 -10.68
C ASP A 105 21.83 25.32 -10.08
N SER A 106 21.14 26.10 -10.92
CA SER A 106 20.28 27.20 -10.46
C SER A 106 19.09 26.60 -9.69
N ASN A 107 18.86 27.06 -8.47
CA ASN A 107 17.83 26.54 -7.55
C ASN A 107 17.98 25.07 -7.18
N LEU A 108 19.18 24.48 -7.38
CA LEU A 108 19.47 23.13 -6.92
C LEU A 108 19.88 23.17 -5.46
N VAL A 109 19.16 22.45 -4.62
CA VAL A 109 19.51 22.21 -3.21
C VAL A 109 19.62 20.70 -2.99
N ILE A 110 20.77 20.24 -2.54
CA ILE A 110 21.01 18.82 -2.20
C ILE A 110 21.18 18.75 -0.69
N LEU A 111 20.26 18.06 -0.03
CA LEU A 111 20.30 17.84 1.42
C LEU A 111 20.48 16.35 1.69
N ASN A 112 21.44 16.04 2.59
CA ASN A 112 21.71 14.69 3.04
C ASN A 112 21.62 14.65 4.57
N PHE A 113 20.63 13.95 5.08
CA PHE A 113 20.40 13.77 6.51
C PHE A 113 20.75 12.35 6.92
N ASN A 114 21.67 12.22 7.85
CA ASN A 114 22.09 10.91 8.38
C ASN A 114 22.24 10.98 9.89
N SER A 115 22.02 9.85 10.56
CA SER A 115 22.38 9.70 11.95
C SER A 115 23.90 9.68 12.06
N GLU A 116 24.47 10.51 12.89
CA GLU A 116 25.91 10.46 13.19
C GLU A 116 26.23 9.18 13.95
N LYS A 117 27.14 8.39 13.38
CA LYS A 117 27.58 7.12 13.96
C LYS A 117 29.06 6.91 13.69
N GLU A 118 29.81 6.55 14.73
CA GLU A 118 31.23 6.21 14.62
C GLU A 118 31.44 5.07 13.60
N GLY A 119 32.43 5.24 12.72
CA GLY A 119 32.78 4.30 11.67
C GLY A 119 31.93 4.42 10.37
N ASN A 120 30.92 5.26 10.33
CA ASN A 120 30.21 5.56 9.07
C ASN A 120 30.98 6.57 8.23
N VAL A 121 30.98 6.35 6.92
CA VAL A 121 31.53 7.29 5.94
C VAL A 121 30.36 7.97 5.21
N TYR A 122 30.31 9.28 5.27
CA TYR A 122 29.28 10.07 4.62
C TYR A 122 29.83 10.76 3.35
N PRO A 123 29.03 10.99 2.33
CA PRO A 123 29.49 11.67 1.13
C PRO A 123 29.80 13.14 1.45
N THR A 124 30.85 13.65 0.85
CA THR A 124 31.17 15.09 0.83
C THR A 124 30.21 15.83 -0.10
N GLU A 125 30.12 17.16 0.04
CA GLU A 125 29.36 18.01 -0.88
C GLU A 125 29.81 17.80 -2.33
N ALA A 126 31.11 17.70 -2.58
CA ALA A 126 31.66 17.45 -3.91
C ALA A 126 31.20 16.11 -4.49
N GLN A 127 31.10 15.06 -3.68
CA GLN A 127 30.60 13.74 -4.13
C GLN A 127 29.10 13.78 -4.45
N LEU A 128 28.29 14.50 -3.65
CA LEU A 128 26.87 14.66 -3.90
C LEU A 128 26.63 15.47 -5.18
N LEU A 129 27.35 16.56 -5.35
CA LEU A 129 27.27 17.37 -6.56
C LEU A 129 27.76 16.60 -7.80
N GLY A 130 28.88 15.87 -7.67
CA GLY A 130 29.41 14.99 -8.71
C GLY A 130 28.39 13.92 -9.14
N ALA A 131 27.68 13.30 -8.21
CA ALA A 131 26.64 12.34 -8.49
C ALA A 131 25.51 12.92 -9.37
N VAL A 132 25.08 14.15 -9.10
CA VAL A 132 24.07 14.86 -9.93
C VAL A 132 24.63 15.21 -11.30
N GLN A 133 25.87 15.69 -11.37
CA GLN A 133 26.53 16.00 -12.65
C GLN A 133 26.71 14.75 -13.52
N GLU A 134 27.15 13.64 -12.94
CA GLU A 134 27.26 12.37 -13.64
C GLU A 134 25.88 11.85 -14.10
N ALA A 135 24.85 11.99 -13.29
CA ALA A 135 23.49 11.63 -13.68
C ALA A 135 22.99 12.50 -14.85
N ARG A 136 23.34 13.80 -14.86
CA ARG A 136 23.01 14.70 -15.98
C ARG A 136 23.75 14.34 -17.28
N ALA A 137 24.97 13.84 -17.18
CA ALA A 137 25.77 13.45 -18.33
C ALA A 137 25.45 12.03 -18.84
N ALA A 138 24.78 11.21 -18.03
CA ALA A 138 24.48 9.84 -18.37
C ALA A 138 23.54 9.74 -19.58
N LYS A 139 23.78 8.77 -20.47
CA LYS A 139 22.81 8.36 -21.47
C LYS A 139 21.68 7.60 -20.78
N VAL A 140 20.46 8.05 -20.97
CA VAL A 140 19.28 7.49 -20.34
C VAL A 140 18.36 6.92 -21.42
N GLU A 141 17.97 5.68 -21.27
CA GLU A 141 17.01 5.02 -22.18
C GLU A 141 15.57 5.33 -21.76
N ALA A 142 14.62 5.28 -22.70
CA ALA A 142 13.22 5.51 -22.42
C ALA A 142 12.67 4.45 -21.47
N TYR A 143 11.78 4.85 -20.59
CA TYR A 143 11.07 3.91 -19.70
C TYR A 143 10.14 3.02 -20.52
N VAL A 144 10.22 1.72 -20.25
CA VAL A 144 9.30 0.72 -20.82
C VAL A 144 8.28 0.34 -19.74
N ASP A 145 7.04 0.70 -19.97
CA ASP A 145 5.96 0.41 -19.04
C ASP A 145 5.35 -0.98 -19.33
N ASN A 146 5.89 -2.00 -18.68
CA ASN A 146 5.36 -3.35 -18.76
C ASN A 146 4.07 -3.44 -17.93
N VAL A 147 2.92 -3.38 -18.58
CA VAL A 147 1.60 -3.53 -17.95
C VAL A 147 1.00 -4.87 -18.37
N LYS A 148 0.57 -5.66 -17.40
CA LYS A 148 -0.25 -6.85 -17.64
C LYS A 148 -1.72 -6.43 -17.78
N ASN A 149 -2.31 -6.69 -18.94
CA ASN A 149 -3.72 -6.41 -19.23
C ASN A 149 -4.63 -7.62 -18.97
N GLU A 150 -4.25 -8.46 -18.05
CA GLU A 150 -4.97 -9.68 -17.70
C GLU A 150 -5.96 -9.40 -16.55
N PRO A 151 -7.09 -10.14 -16.47
CA PRO A 151 -8.00 -10.00 -15.35
C PRO A 151 -7.32 -10.47 -14.05
N LEU A 152 -7.75 -9.93 -12.91
CA LEU A 152 -7.27 -10.37 -11.59
C LEU A 152 -7.43 -11.87 -11.38
N MET A 153 -8.51 -12.41 -11.89
CA MET A 153 -8.83 -13.84 -11.87
C MET A 153 -9.16 -14.31 -13.28
N SER A 154 -8.39 -15.27 -13.80
CA SER A 154 -8.65 -15.89 -15.11
C SER A 154 -9.89 -16.79 -15.09
N THR A 155 -10.19 -17.37 -13.94
CA THR A 155 -11.35 -18.23 -13.73
C THR A 155 -12.04 -17.83 -12.43
N LEU A 156 -13.33 -17.53 -12.50
CA LEU A 156 -14.12 -17.24 -11.31
C LEU A 156 -14.41 -18.54 -10.53
N PRO A 157 -14.43 -18.51 -9.19
CA PRO A 157 -14.76 -19.66 -8.38
C PRO A 157 -16.23 -20.08 -8.61
N THR A 158 -16.50 -21.35 -8.42
CA THR A 158 -17.88 -21.85 -8.42
C THR A 158 -18.66 -21.17 -7.29
N PRO A 159 -19.79 -20.53 -7.56
CA PRO A 159 -20.59 -19.86 -6.55
C PRO A 159 -21.01 -20.80 -5.42
N GLY A 160 -20.83 -20.38 -4.18
CA GLY A 160 -21.41 -21.07 -3.02
C GLY A 160 -22.93 -20.87 -2.93
N LYS A 161 -23.59 -21.60 -2.02
CA LYS A 161 -25.03 -21.48 -1.76
C LYS A 161 -25.25 -20.86 -0.39
N ILE A 162 -26.28 -20.02 -0.28
CA ILE A 162 -26.80 -19.56 1.00
C ILE A 162 -27.66 -20.72 1.56
N THR A 163 -27.28 -21.24 2.72
CA THR A 163 -27.97 -22.35 3.41
C THR A 163 -28.93 -21.87 4.49
N LYS A 164 -28.68 -20.66 5.01
CA LYS A 164 -29.52 -20.07 6.04
C LYS A 164 -29.48 -18.54 5.93
N GLU A 165 -30.64 -17.95 6.11
CA GLU A 165 -30.81 -16.50 6.17
C GLU A 165 -31.58 -16.10 7.41
N LYS A 166 -31.12 -15.06 8.10
CA LYS A 166 -31.78 -14.46 9.26
C LYS A 166 -31.60 -12.95 9.21
N LYS A 167 -32.51 -12.21 9.84
CA LYS A 167 -32.39 -10.77 10.04
C LYS A 167 -32.25 -10.42 11.53
N SER A 168 -31.23 -9.63 11.85
CA SER A 168 -31.10 -9.03 13.18
C SER A 168 -31.95 -7.77 13.27
N LYS A 169 -33.07 -7.84 13.99
CA LYS A 169 -33.99 -6.68 14.15
C LYS A 169 -33.35 -5.56 15.00
N LYS A 170 -32.48 -5.90 15.96
CA LYS A 170 -31.88 -4.92 16.89
C LYS A 170 -30.95 -3.93 16.17
N PHE A 171 -30.19 -4.41 15.21
CA PHE A 171 -29.18 -3.60 14.53
C PHE A 171 -29.44 -3.50 13.01
N ASP A 172 -30.53 -4.07 12.54
CA ASP A 172 -30.99 -4.04 11.13
C ASP A 172 -29.88 -4.43 10.14
N TYR A 173 -29.42 -5.71 10.24
CA TYR A 173 -28.51 -6.33 9.28
C TYR A 173 -28.95 -7.78 8.99
N ASP A 174 -28.56 -8.26 7.83
CA ASP A 174 -28.84 -9.62 7.41
C ASP A 174 -27.67 -10.55 7.78
N ILE A 175 -28.00 -11.78 8.18
CA ILE A 175 -27.06 -12.83 8.56
C ILE A 175 -27.24 -13.98 7.58
N LEU A 176 -26.22 -14.20 6.73
CA LEU A 176 -26.22 -15.28 5.76
C LEU A 176 -25.22 -16.34 6.18
N THR A 177 -25.63 -17.61 6.14
CA THR A 177 -24.70 -18.73 6.31
C THR A 177 -24.50 -19.37 4.94
N LEU A 178 -23.25 -19.50 4.53
CA LEU A 178 -22.88 -20.11 3.26
C LEU A 178 -22.64 -21.62 3.40
N SER A 179 -22.70 -22.35 2.29
CA SER A 179 -22.54 -23.81 2.25
C SER A 179 -21.18 -24.31 2.74
N ASN A 180 -20.14 -23.45 2.74
CA ASN A 180 -18.81 -23.75 3.29
C ASN A 180 -18.65 -23.37 4.77
N GLY A 181 -19.73 -23.00 5.46
CA GLY A 181 -19.71 -22.65 6.88
C GLY A 181 -19.32 -21.20 7.19
N VAL A 182 -19.09 -20.37 6.18
CA VAL A 182 -18.87 -18.92 6.35
C VAL A 182 -20.16 -18.25 6.76
N THR A 183 -20.07 -17.30 7.70
CA THR A 183 -21.15 -16.39 8.05
C THR A 183 -20.87 -15.01 7.46
N VAL A 184 -21.84 -14.42 6.75
CA VAL A 184 -21.75 -13.07 6.20
C VAL A 184 -22.80 -12.20 6.87
N LEU A 185 -22.37 -11.07 7.42
CA LEU A 185 -23.22 -10.03 7.99
C LEU A 185 -23.30 -8.88 6.99
N LEU A 186 -24.50 -8.56 6.50
CA LEU A 186 -24.70 -7.50 5.53
C LEU A 186 -25.46 -6.35 6.16
N LYS A 187 -24.85 -5.17 6.19
CA LYS A 187 -25.47 -3.95 6.69
C LYS A 187 -25.44 -2.86 5.62
N LYS A 188 -26.55 -2.65 4.95
CA LYS A 188 -26.69 -1.52 4.05
C LYS A 188 -26.79 -0.22 4.84
N THR A 189 -26.01 0.80 4.42
CA THR A 189 -26.01 2.14 5.02
C THR A 189 -25.87 3.20 3.96
N ASP A 190 -26.33 4.42 4.26
CA ASP A 190 -26.19 5.62 3.44
C ASP A 190 -25.27 6.68 4.06
N TYR A 191 -24.48 6.30 5.08
CA TYR A 191 -23.57 7.21 5.78
C TYR A 191 -22.55 7.84 4.83
N LYS A 192 -22.03 7.03 3.89
CA LYS A 192 -21.21 7.49 2.77
C LYS A 192 -21.68 6.79 1.49
N LYS A 193 -21.95 7.57 0.45
CA LYS A 193 -22.46 7.04 -0.82
C LYS A 193 -21.42 6.27 -1.63
N ASP A 194 -20.13 6.50 -1.35
CA ASP A 194 -18.98 5.98 -2.09
C ASP A 194 -18.20 4.90 -1.35
N GLN A 195 -18.73 4.36 -0.25
CA GLN A 195 -17.94 3.45 0.60
C GLN A 195 -18.70 2.15 0.87
N VAL A 196 -17.95 1.06 0.68
CA VAL A 196 -18.24 -0.28 1.20
C VAL A 196 -17.02 -0.76 1.96
N ILE A 197 -17.21 -1.20 3.19
CA ILE A 197 -16.18 -1.73 4.08
C ILE A 197 -16.42 -3.23 4.24
N LEU A 198 -15.36 -4.00 4.14
CA LEU A 198 -15.32 -5.41 4.47
C LEU A 198 -14.40 -5.62 5.68
N SER A 199 -14.88 -6.35 6.66
CA SER A 199 -14.10 -6.87 7.78
C SER A 199 -14.38 -8.35 7.90
N GLY A 200 -13.36 -9.18 7.90
CA GLY A 200 -13.49 -10.61 8.08
C GLY A 200 -12.56 -11.09 9.18
N GLN A 201 -13.01 -12.04 9.96
CA GLN A 201 -12.21 -12.66 11.00
C GLN A 201 -12.52 -14.15 11.13
N GLY A 202 -11.47 -14.93 11.38
CA GLY A 202 -11.66 -16.36 11.54
C GLY A 202 -10.33 -17.08 11.74
N GLY A 203 -10.40 -18.39 11.70
CA GLY A 203 -9.23 -19.23 11.90
C GLY A 203 -8.57 -19.02 13.27
N GLN A 204 -7.27 -19.26 13.31
CA GLN A 204 -6.43 -19.10 14.49
C GLN A 204 -5.18 -18.30 14.12
N GLY A 205 -4.67 -17.50 15.05
CA GLY A 205 -3.55 -16.60 14.81
C GLY A 205 -2.18 -17.18 15.17
N SER A 206 -1.23 -16.28 15.42
CA SER A 206 0.17 -16.64 15.70
C SER A 206 0.38 -17.48 16.96
N SER A 207 -0.58 -17.51 17.89
CA SER A 207 -0.50 -18.34 19.10
C SER A 207 -0.45 -19.86 18.82
N MET A 208 -0.80 -20.30 17.61
CA MET A 208 -0.72 -21.70 17.19
C MET A 208 0.70 -22.16 16.87
N TYR A 209 1.64 -21.23 16.74
CA TYR A 209 3.00 -21.54 16.33
C TYR A 209 3.98 -21.49 17.51
N GLY A 210 5.05 -22.23 17.40
CA GLY A 210 6.12 -22.29 18.41
C GLY A 210 7.21 -21.26 18.18
N LYS A 211 8.20 -21.27 19.08
CA LYS A 211 9.35 -20.34 19.03
C LYS A 211 10.16 -20.45 17.73
N ALA A 212 10.15 -21.61 17.07
CA ALA A 212 10.86 -21.80 15.80
C ALA A 212 10.36 -20.85 14.69
N ASP A 213 9.09 -20.45 14.74
CA ASP A 213 8.50 -19.52 13.78
C ASP A 213 8.58 -18.03 14.23
N PHE A 214 9.28 -17.73 15.34
CA PHE A 214 9.30 -16.39 15.94
C PHE A 214 9.63 -15.28 14.94
N ALA A 215 10.70 -15.43 14.17
CA ALA A 215 11.10 -14.42 13.20
C ALA A 215 10.05 -14.26 12.07
N ASN A 216 9.52 -15.38 11.58
CA ASN A 216 8.50 -15.40 10.53
C ASN A 216 7.20 -14.71 10.99
N LEU A 217 6.76 -14.98 12.22
CA LEU A 217 5.53 -14.41 12.77
C LEU A 217 5.64 -12.90 12.99
N ASN A 218 6.80 -12.39 13.38
CA ASN A 218 7.02 -10.97 13.59
C ASN A 218 6.97 -10.14 12.30
N VAL A 219 7.35 -10.72 11.17
CA VAL A 219 7.35 -10.03 9.87
C VAL A 219 6.18 -10.45 8.96
N PHE A 220 5.34 -11.39 9.41
CA PHE A 220 4.29 -12.00 8.61
C PHE A 220 3.45 -10.96 7.86
N ASN A 221 2.88 -10.01 8.59
CA ASN A 221 1.97 -9.02 8.01
C ASN A 221 2.66 -8.17 6.92
N ASN A 222 3.88 -7.71 7.17
CA ASN A 222 4.63 -6.90 6.22
C ASN A 222 5.03 -7.69 4.97
N VAL A 223 5.38 -8.96 5.12
CA VAL A 223 5.75 -9.83 4.00
C VAL A 223 4.53 -10.20 3.17
N ILE A 224 3.39 -10.52 3.80
CA ILE A 224 2.14 -10.83 3.08
C ILE A 224 1.63 -9.59 2.34
N GLU A 225 1.66 -8.41 2.95
CA GLU A 225 1.27 -7.15 2.30
C GLU A 225 2.18 -6.80 1.11
N ALA A 226 3.46 -7.12 1.20
CA ALA A 226 4.42 -6.93 0.12
C ALA A 226 4.35 -8.01 -0.97
N SER A 227 3.67 -9.12 -0.72
CA SER A 227 3.48 -10.20 -1.68
C SER A 227 2.55 -9.78 -2.83
N GLY A 228 2.67 -10.46 -3.94
CA GLY A 228 1.75 -10.33 -5.05
C GLY A 228 0.48 -11.18 -4.85
N LEU A 229 -0.45 -11.07 -5.78
CA LEU A 229 -1.65 -11.91 -5.84
C LEU A 229 -1.82 -12.48 -7.24
N SER A 230 -2.17 -13.75 -7.32
CA SER A 230 -2.36 -14.48 -8.57
C SER A 230 -1.11 -14.36 -9.46
N GLN A 231 -1.25 -13.87 -10.67
CA GLN A 231 -0.14 -13.68 -11.61
C GLN A 231 0.63 -12.36 -11.44
N PHE A 232 0.13 -11.45 -10.62
CA PHE A 232 0.69 -10.11 -10.45
C PHE A 232 1.69 -10.05 -9.29
N SER A 233 2.86 -9.46 -9.51
CA SER A 233 3.68 -8.92 -8.43
C SER A 233 2.95 -7.75 -7.74
N ASN A 234 3.42 -7.32 -6.57
CA ASN A 234 2.82 -6.17 -5.87
C ASN A 234 2.78 -4.90 -6.75
N THR A 235 3.86 -4.63 -7.46
CA THR A 235 3.93 -3.46 -8.38
C THR A 235 2.98 -3.61 -9.57
N GLU A 236 2.91 -4.79 -10.19
CA GLU A 236 2.00 -5.08 -11.30
C GLU A 236 0.53 -4.99 -10.86
N LEU A 237 0.22 -5.48 -9.66
CA LEU A 237 -1.13 -5.40 -9.08
C LEU A 237 -1.59 -3.95 -8.91
N ARG A 238 -0.71 -3.06 -8.40
CA ARG A 238 -1.02 -1.63 -8.30
C ARG A 238 -1.30 -0.99 -9.66
N LYS A 239 -0.56 -1.38 -10.70
CA LYS A 239 -0.81 -0.92 -12.08
C LYS A 239 -2.15 -1.44 -12.61
N ALA A 240 -2.46 -2.71 -12.39
CA ALA A 240 -3.71 -3.34 -12.82
C ALA A 240 -4.97 -2.78 -12.13
N LEU A 241 -4.81 -2.26 -10.91
CA LEU A 241 -5.88 -1.64 -10.13
C LEU A 241 -6.04 -0.13 -10.40
N ALA A 242 -5.28 0.47 -11.32
CA ALA A 242 -5.43 1.88 -11.64
C ALA A 242 -6.87 2.20 -12.09
N GLY A 243 -7.43 3.28 -11.57
CA GLY A 243 -8.82 3.68 -11.82
C GLY A 243 -9.87 2.94 -10.98
N LYS A 244 -9.48 1.92 -10.22
CA LYS A 244 -10.34 1.23 -9.26
C LYS A 244 -10.04 1.70 -7.83
N ILE A 245 -11.09 1.86 -7.06
CA ILE A 245 -10.99 2.19 -5.63
C ILE A 245 -11.42 0.94 -4.87
N ALA A 246 -10.53 0.00 -4.77
CA ALA A 246 -10.72 -1.27 -4.07
C ALA A 246 -9.39 -1.74 -3.46
N GLY A 247 -9.47 -2.32 -2.28
CA GLY A 247 -8.34 -2.93 -1.60
C GLY A 247 -8.78 -4.04 -0.67
N SER A 248 -7.90 -5.00 -0.42
CA SER A 248 -8.08 -6.05 0.58
C SER A 248 -6.71 -6.46 1.14
N SER A 249 -6.62 -6.63 2.46
CA SER A 249 -5.38 -7.01 3.17
C SER A 249 -5.65 -8.10 4.18
N LEU A 250 -4.81 -9.14 4.15
CA LEU A 250 -4.83 -10.25 5.10
C LEU A 250 -3.80 -9.99 6.21
N LEU A 251 -4.23 -10.08 7.45
CA LEU A 251 -3.43 -9.81 8.64
C LEU A 251 -3.57 -10.96 9.64
N MET A 252 -2.51 -11.23 10.38
CA MET A 252 -2.53 -12.18 11.47
C MET A 252 -2.30 -11.47 12.80
N ASP A 253 -3.19 -11.66 13.76
CA ASP A 253 -2.94 -11.29 15.16
C ASP A 253 -2.58 -12.53 16.01
N SER A 254 -2.48 -12.37 17.31
CA SER A 254 -2.14 -13.49 18.20
C SER A 254 -3.18 -14.60 18.22
N ARG A 255 -4.47 -14.29 18.05
CA ARG A 255 -5.58 -15.21 18.25
C ARG A 255 -6.27 -15.65 16.97
N ARG A 256 -6.27 -14.81 15.92
CA ARG A 256 -7.03 -15.06 14.69
C ARG A 256 -6.38 -14.45 13.47
N MET A 257 -6.87 -14.86 12.33
CA MET A 257 -6.65 -14.16 11.08
C MET A 257 -7.71 -13.09 10.89
N ASN A 258 -7.34 -11.98 10.31
CA ASN A 258 -8.21 -10.87 9.97
C ASN A 258 -8.04 -10.55 8.48
N ILE A 259 -9.12 -10.16 7.84
CA ILE A 259 -9.07 -9.57 6.51
C ILE A 259 -9.87 -8.29 6.52
N SER A 260 -9.32 -7.24 5.97
CA SER A 260 -9.99 -5.95 5.83
C SER A 260 -10.03 -5.56 4.37
N GLY A 261 -11.11 -4.94 3.97
CA GLY A 261 -11.26 -4.42 2.62
C GLY A 261 -12.06 -3.13 2.61
N ASN A 262 -11.82 -2.35 1.57
CA ASN A 262 -12.63 -1.17 1.28
C ASN A 262 -12.82 -1.03 -0.23
N SER A 263 -13.96 -0.48 -0.63
CA SER A 263 -14.22 -0.16 -2.02
C SER A 263 -15.26 0.93 -2.17
N THR A 264 -15.40 1.41 -3.40
CA THR A 264 -16.64 2.09 -3.81
C THR A 264 -17.70 1.05 -4.17
N PRO A 265 -18.99 1.40 -4.22
CA PRO A 265 -20.05 0.49 -4.68
C PRO A 265 -19.79 -0.14 -6.05
N LYS A 266 -19.20 0.59 -6.99
CA LYS A 266 -18.89 0.07 -8.35
C LYS A 266 -17.71 -0.93 -8.33
N ASP A 267 -16.84 -0.88 -7.34
CA ASP A 267 -15.61 -1.67 -7.26
C ASP A 267 -15.68 -2.81 -6.22
N VAL A 268 -16.88 -3.09 -5.67
CA VAL A 268 -17.10 -4.17 -4.67
C VAL A 268 -16.61 -5.51 -5.20
N GLU A 269 -16.91 -5.84 -6.45
CA GLU A 269 -16.44 -7.09 -7.05
C GLU A 269 -14.93 -7.19 -7.03
N THR A 270 -14.21 -6.11 -7.37
CA THR A 270 -12.74 -6.08 -7.32
C THR A 270 -12.23 -6.31 -5.88
N MET A 271 -12.86 -5.68 -4.88
CA MET A 271 -12.52 -5.91 -3.47
C MET A 271 -12.73 -7.38 -3.06
N LEU A 272 -13.83 -7.99 -3.50
CA LEU A 272 -14.11 -9.41 -3.20
C LEU A 272 -13.15 -10.35 -3.94
N GLN A 273 -12.77 -10.05 -5.19
CA GLN A 273 -11.74 -10.79 -5.91
C GLN A 273 -10.38 -10.73 -5.18
N LEU A 274 -9.95 -9.55 -4.76
CA LEU A 274 -8.73 -9.39 -3.95
C LEU A 274 -8.82 -10.14 -2.62
N THR A 275 -9.97 -10.12 -1.97
CA THR A 275 -10.24 -10.89 -0.75
C THR A 275 -10.08 -12.39 -1.00
N TYR A 276 -10.68 -12.89 -2.07
CA TYR A 276 -10.57 -14.30 -2.45
C TYR A 276 -9.12 -14.71 -2.75
N LEU A 277 -8.38 -13.89 -3.50
CA LEU A 277 -6.98 -14.15 -3.84
C LEU A 277 -6.06 -14.13 -2.59
N ASN A 278 -6.34 -13.32 -1.59
CA ASN A 278 -5.64 -13.35 -0.32
C ASN A 278 -5.81 -14.68 0.43
N PHE A 279 -6.91 -15.40 0.19
CA PHE A 279 -7.11 -16.75 0.75
C PHE A 279 -6.48 -17.85 -0.08
N THR A 280 -6.42 -17.69 -1.40
CA THR A 280 -6.22 -18.82 -2.31
C THR A 280 -4.95 -18.74 -3.14
N ASP A 281 -4.43 -17.54 -3.41
CA ASP A 281 -3.37 -17.36 -4.39
C ASP A 281 -2.45 -16.16 -4.10
N ILE A 282 -1.77 -16.22 -2.95
CA ILE A 282 -0.72 -15.24 -2.60
C ILE A 282 0.54 -15.60 -3.39
N LYS A 283 0.99 -14.67 -4.21
CA LYS A 283 2.15 -14.85 -5.08
C LYS A 283 3.45 -14.40 -4.40
N LYS A 284 4.47 -15.24 -4.48
CA LYS A 284 5.83 -14.89 -4.07
C LYS A 284 6.38 -13.76 -4.93
N ASP A 285 6.80 -12.66 -4.29
CA ASP A 285 7.44 -11.50 -4.92
C ASP A 285 8.77 -11.23 -4.23
N MET A 286 9.85 -11.74 -4.83
CA MET A 286 11.18 -11.66 -4.23
C MET A 286 11.73 -10.24 -4.17
N ASP A 287 11.40 -9.38 -5.12
CA ASP A 287 11.89 -8.01 -5.13
C ASP A 287 11.24 -7.21 -3.99
N SER A 288 9.94 -7.31 -3.84
CA SER A 288 9.21 -6.69 -2.74
C SER A 288 9.62 -7.26 -1.39
N TYR A 289 9.78 -8.59 -1.27
CA TYR A 289 10.29 -9.24 -0.07
C TYR A 289 11.68 -8.74 0.32
N ASN A 290 12.63 -8.70 -0.63
CA ASN A 290 13.98 -8.22 -0.37
C ASN A 290 13.99 -6.77 0.14
N ASN A 291 13.09 -5.92 -0.35
CA ASN A 291 12.92 -4.56 0.13
C ASN A 291 12.42 -4.53 1.58
N VAL A 292 11.44 -5.37 1.94
CA VAL A 292 10.96 -5.51 3.32
C VAL A 292 12.09 -5.96 4.25
N ILE A 293 12.81 -7.02 3.90
CA ILE A 293 13.92 -7.54 4.73
C ILE A 293 15.03 -6.50 4.87
N GLN A 294 15.32 -5.76 3.81
CA GLN A 294 16.27 -4.66 3.88
C GLN A 294 15.84 -3.56 4.85
N GLN A 295 14.56 -3.21 4.85
CA GLN A 295 14.01 -2.21 5.76
C GLN A 295 14.10 -2.67 7.21
N TYR A 296 13.82 -3.95 7.48
CA TYR A 296 14.04 -4.56 8.80
C TYR A 296 15.51 -4.50 9.23
N ASN A 297 16.46 -4.85 8.36
CA ASN A 297 17.88 -4.75 8.65
C ASN A 297 18.31 -3.33 9.05
N VAL A 298 17.82 -2.31 8.32
CA VAL A 298 18.15 -0.91 8.62
C VAL A 298 17.54 -0.48 9.96
N ASN A 299 16.26 -0.77 10.16
CA ASN A 299 15.54 -0.34 11.37
C ASN A 299 16.09 -1.04 12.62
N LEU A 300 16.33 -2.35 12.55
CA LEU A 300 16.82 -3.11 13.69
C LEU A 300 18.27 -2.79 14.03
N LYS A 301 19.11 -2.47 13.05
CA LYS A 301 20.50 -2.03 13.28
C LYS A 301 20.56 -0.72 14.10
N ASN A 302 19.59 0.15 13.95
CA ASN A 302 19.54 1.42 14.65
C ASN A 302 18.72 1.38 15.95
N ARG A 303 18.03 0.28 16.19
CA ARG A 303 17.12 0.12 17.33
C ARG A 303 17.79 0.31 18.69
N GLU A 304 18.98 -0.24 18.85
CA GLU A 304 19.75 -0.19 20.10
C GLU A 304 20.29 1.21 20.44
N LEU A 305 20.24 2.13 19.49
CA LEU A 305 20.68 3.52 19.66
C LEU A 305 19.60 4.42 20.25
N ASP A 306 18.36 3.92 20.36
CA ASP A 306 17.22 4.65 20.87
C ASP A 306 16.93 4.26 22.33
N PRO A 307 17.17 5.16 23.31
CA PRO A 307 16.98 4.83 24.72
C PRO A 307 15.51 4.56 25.08
N ASP A 308 14.54 5.16 24.37
CA ASP A 308 13.11 4.92 24.60
C ASP A 308 12.71 3.51 24.16
N ILE A 309 13.31 3.01 23.09
CA ILE A 309 13.13 1.63 22.65
C ILE A 309 13.74 0.67 23.66
N ALA A 310 14.97 0.92 24.12
CA ALA A 310 15.65 0.09 25.12
C ALA A 310 14.86 0.02 26.43
N PHE A 311 14.31 1.16 26.87
CA PHE A 311 13.42 1.23 28.03
C PHE A 311 12.14 0.40 27.79
N SER A 312 11.46 0.60 26.68
CA SER A 312 10.23 -0.13 26.35
C SER A 312 10.42 -1.63 26.29
N ASP A 313 11.54 -2.09 25.72
CA ASP A 313 11.92 -3.50 25.67
C ASP A 313 12.16 -4.09 27.07
N SER A 314 12.83 -3.34 27.93
CA SER A 314 13.09 -3.75 29.32
C SER A 314 11.79 -3.84 30.14
N VAL A 315 10.89 -2.87 29.98
CA VAL A 315 9.56 -2.90 30.59
C VAL A 315 8.75 -4.08 30.09
N GLY A 316 8.71 -4.30 28.77
CA GLY A 316 8.03 -5.44 28.15
C GLY A 316 8.56 -6.78 28.64
N ALA A 317 9.90 -6.96 28.66
CA ALA A 317 10.52 -8.16 29.16
C ALA A 317 10.14 -8.45 30.63
N THR A 318 10.11 -7.43 31.46
CA THR A 318 9.75 -7.56 32.87
C THR A 318 8.28 -7.90 33.07
N ILE A 319 7.38 -7.19 32.39
CA ILE A 319 5.92 -7.40 32.52
C ILE A 319 5.51 -8.81 32.06
N TYR A 320 6.14 -9.32 31.00
CA TYR A 320 5.79 -10.61 30.40
C TYR A 320 6.75 -11.74 30.82
N ASP A 321 7.49 -11.58 31.89
CA ASP A 321 8.41 -12.60 32.43
C ASP A 321 9.34 -13.21 31.36
N HIS A 322 9.95 -12.33 30.54
CA HIS A 322 10.84 -12.72 29.43
C HIS A 322 10.22 -13.73 28.44
N ASN A 323 8.89 -13.74 28.32
CA ASN A 323 8.23 -14.64 27.38
C ASN A 323 8.66 -14.33 25.95
N TRP A 324 9.11 -15.35 25.23
CA TRP A 324 9.59 -15.20 23.84
C TRP A 324 8.55 -14.60 22.89
N ARG A 325 7.23 -14.76 23.17
CA ARG A 325 6.16 -14.20 22.34
C ARG A 325 6.05 -12.68 22.41
N SER A 326 6.53 -12.09 23.51
CA SER A 326 6.57 -10.64 23.72
C SER A 326 7.96 -10.06 23.50
N ALA A 327 8.94 -10.89 23.17
CA ALA A 327 10.28 -10.43 22.87
C ALA A 327 10.29 -9.57 21.58
N PRO A 328 11.10 -8.51 21.51
CA PRO A 328 11.29 -7.76 20.29
C PRO A 328 12.06 -8.60 19.25
N LEU A 329 11.76 -8.36 17.97
CA LEU A 329 12.60 -8.85 16.89
C LEU A 329 13.94 -8.10 16.90
N LEU A 330 15.04 -8.83 16.90
CA LEU A 330 16.39 -8.29 16.88
C LEU A 330 17.07 -8.54 15.53
N LEU A 331 18.16 -7.82 15.26
CA LEU A 331 18.90 -7.94 14.01
C LEU A 331 19.34 -9.39 13.71
N ASP A 332 19.78 -10.12 14.73
CA ASP A 332 20.22 -11.52 14.61
C ASP A 332 19.09 -12.46 14.18
N ASN A 333 17.83 -12.10 14.41
CA ASN A 333 16.69 -12.91 14.00
C ASN A 333 16.37 -12.78 12.50
N VAL A 334 16.88 -11.75 11.83
CA VAL A 334 16.55 -11.51 10.40
C VAL A 334 16.99 -12.67 9.51
N LYS A 335 18.10 -13.34 9.86
CA LYS A 335 18.61 -14.52 9.14
C LYS A 335 17.68 -15.74 9.22
N ASP A 336 16.78 -15.77 10.22
CA ASP A 336 15.84 -16.87 10.45
C ASP A 336 14.49 -16.64 9.73
N ILE A 337 14.32 -15.47 9.08
CA ILE A 337 13.12 -15.18 8.30
C ILE A 337 13.15 -15.99 7.00
N ASN A 338 12.08 -16.74 6.77
CA ASN A 338 11.92 -17.59 5.61
C ASN A 338 10.60 -17.28 4.90
N TYR A 339 10.68 -16.77 3.67
CA TYR A 339 9.50 -16.39 2.89
C TYR A 339 8.59 -17.57 2.59
N ASP A 340 9.15 -18.72 2.23
CA ASP A 340 8.33 -19.91 1.94
C ASP A 340 7.56 -20.37 3.16
N ARG A 341 8.19 -20.31 4.35
CA ARG A 341 7.50 -20.62 5.61
C ARG A 341 6.38 -19.63 5.93
N ILE A 342 6.56 -18.35 5.64
CA ILE A 342 5.53 -17.32 5.81
C ILE A 342 4.33 -17.61 4.89
N LEU A 343 4.57 -17.96 3.63
CA LEU A 343 3.51 -18.33 2.68
C LEU A 343 2.81 -19.64 3.09
N GLU A 344 3.55 -20.62 3.61
CA GLU A 344 2.97 -21.82 4.21
C GLU A 344 2.04 -21.50 5.38
N ILE A 345 2.49 -20.66 6.32
CA ILE A 345 1.67 -20.20 7.44
C ILE A 345 0.39 -19.52 6.94
N ALA A 346 0.49 -18.63 5.95
CA ALA A 346 -0.68 -18.00 5.34
C ALA A 346 -1.65 -19.06 4.78
N LYS A 347 -1.14 -20.00 3.99
CA LYS A 347 -1.94 -21.10 3.41
C LYS A 347 -2.57 -21.99 4.48
N GLU A 348 -1.84 -22.37 5.52
CA GLU A 348 -2.37 -23.16 6.65
C GLU A 348 -3.56 -22.45 7.33
N ARG A 349 -3.47 -21.13 7.47
CA ARG A 349 -4.49 -20.31 8.17
C ARG A 349 -5.68 -19.96 7.32
N THR A 350 -5.56 -19.97 6.00
CA THR A 350 -6.62 -19.64 5.05
C THR A 350 -7.21 -20.85 4.31
N ALA A 351 -6.64 -22.04 4.51
CA ALA A 351 -7.05 -23.27 3.81
C ALA A 351 -8.52 -23.63 3.97
N ASN A 352 -9.12 -23.21 5.07
CA ASN A 352 -10.52 -23.49 5.35
C ASN A 352 -11.22 -22.25 5.89
N ALA A 353 -12.20 -21.76 5.16
CA ALA A 353 -13.00 -20.61 5.54
C ALA A 353 -14.17 -20.94 6.48
N ASN A 354 -14.37 -22.22 6.86
CA ASN A 354 -15.41 -22.61 7.81
C ASN A 354 -15.22 -21.87 9.14
N GLY A 355 -16.30 -21.30 9.65
CA GLY A 355 -16.29 -20.53 10.89
C GLY A 355 -15.79 -19.08 10.76
N TRP A 356 -15.37 -18.64 9.56
CA TRP A 356 -15.10 -17.24 9.34
C TRP A 356 -16.37 -16.41 9.34
N VAL A 357 -16.29 -15.20 9.89
CA VAL A 357 -17.35 -14.21 9.88
C VAL A 357 -16.88 -13.00 9.08
N PHE A 358 -17.64 -12.66 8.05
CA PHE A 358 -17.42 -11.47 7.23
C PHE A 358 -18.52 -10.45 7.50
N GLU A 359 -18.13 -9.22 7.70
CA GLU A 359 -19.01 -8.08 7.86
C GLU A 359 -18.84 -7.17 6.64
N ILE A 360 -19.92 -6.90 5.91
CA ILE A 360 -19.93 -5.97 4.78
C ILE A 360 -20.90 -4.85 5.13
N VAL A 361 -20.37 -3.65 5.24
CA VAL A 361 -21.13 -2.46 5.63
C VAL A 361 -20.92 -1.37 4.62
N GLY A 362 -21.99 -0.78 4.12
CA GLY A 362 -21.89 0.35 3.21
C GLY A 362 -23.07 0.50 2.27
N ASN A 363 -22.85 1.26 1.23
CA ASN A 363 -23.83 1.55 0.19
C ASN A 363 -23.66 0.57 -0.98
N PHE A 364 -24.31 -0.59 -0.91
CA PHE A 364 -24.30 -1.62 -1.96
C PHE A 364 -25.71 -2.08 -2.31
#